data_48ff47cc6f05540631c47580358cbdad
#
_entry.id   48ff47cc6f05540631c47580358cbdad
#
_cell.length_a   1.000
_cell.length_b   1.000
_cell.length_c   1.000
_cell.angle_alpha   90.00
_cell.angle_beta   90.00
_cell.angle_gamma   90.00
#
_symmetry.space_group_name_H-M   'P 1'
#
loop_
_entity.id
_entity.type
_entity.pdbx_description
1 polymer ?
#
loop_
_entity_poly.entity_id
_entity_poly.type
_entity_poly.pdbx_seq_one_letter_code
_entity_poly.pdbx_strand_id
1 'polypeptide(L)'
;MDVLPLDPGAPEPPFEQLRSQIARRAGSGELTAGTKLPTVRALAAELHLAVNTVARAYRELESDGVVVTEGRRGTFIAMVLGDSPDATAAASQYAATARRLGLTLAEATRLVDRAWGQSTR
;
A
#
# COMPACT_ATOMS: atom_id res chain seq x y z
N MET A 1 7.70 -13.91 4.10
CA MET A 1 6.92 -13.21 3.05
C MET A 1 7.53 -13.52 1.71
N ASP A 2 6.77 -14.13 0.84
CA ASP A 2 7.25 -14.44 -0.51
C ASP A 2 6.94 -13.27 -1.42
N VAL A 3 7.97 -12.51 -1.75
CA VAL A 3 7.83 -11.37 -2.67
C VAL A 3 8.04 -11.88 -4.08
N LEU A 4 7.08 -11.59 -4.95
CA LEU A 4 7.20 -11.96 -6.36
C LEU A 4 8.34 -11.18 -7.00
N PRO A 5 9.05 -11.78 -7.97
CA PRO A 5 10.14 -11.08 -8.65
C PRO A 5 9.67 -9.75 -9.23
N LEU A 6 10.51 -8.74 -9.10
CA LEU A 6 10.21 -7.45 -9.68
C LEU A 6 10.53 -7.47 -11.17
N ASP A 7 9.77 -6.69 -11.94
CA ASP A 7 9.92 -6.62 -13.38
C ASP A 7 10.88 -5.47 -13.75
N PRO A 8 12.12 -5.77 -14.21
CA PRO A 8 13.05 -4.71 -14.58
C PRO A 8 12.61 -3.91 -15.81
N GLY A 9 11.70 -4.48 -16.61
CA GLY A 9 11.16 -3.78 -17.78
C GLY A 9 9.95 -2.93 -17.51
N ALA A 10 9.41 -2.96 -16.27
CA ALA A 10 8.24 -2.18 -15.94
C ALA A 10 8.60 -0.69 -15.79
N PRO A 11 7.65 0.24 -16.10
CA PRO A 11 7.91 1.66 -15.94
C PRO A 11 8.14 2.09 -14.49
N GLU A 12 7.58 1.36 -13.53
CA GLU A 12 7.76 1.67 -12.12
C GLU A 12 9.16 1.26 -11.65
N PRO A 13 9.86 2.12 -10.89
CA PRO A 13 11.15 1.74 -10.32
C PRO A 13 10.99 0.60 -9.29
N PRO A 14 12.07 -0.13 -8.99
CA PRO A 14 12.00 -1.27 -8.07
C PRO A 14 11.39 -0.97 -6.72
N PHE A 15 11.69 0.18 -6.10
CA PHE A 15 11.13 0.51 -4.79
C PHE A 15 9.61 0.65 -4.86
N GLU A 16 9.09 1.19 -5.96
CA GLU A 16 7.65 1.37 -6.14
C GLU A 16 6.95 0.03 -6.39
N GLN A 17 7.57 -0.85 -7.15
CA GLN A 17 7.02 -2.19 -7.36
C GLN A 17 6.91 -2.94 -6.04
N LEU A 18 7.95 -2.86 -5.21
CA LEU A 18 7.97 -3.51 -3.91
C LEU A 18 6.91 -2.91 -2.98
N ARG A 19 6.88 -1.59 -2.88
CA ARG A 19 5.89 -0.87 -2.07
C ARG A 19 4.47 -1.26 -2.48
N SER A 20 4.20 -1.23 -3.77
CA SER A 20 2.88 -1.54 -4.30
C SER A 20 2.47 -2.98 -4.02
N GLN A 21 3.39 -3.92 -4.14
CA GLN A 21 3.14 -5.33 -3.84
C GLN A 21 2.71 -5.53 -2.39
N ILE A 22 3.48 -4.96 -1.48
CA ILE A 22 3.20 -5.10 -0.05
C ILE A 22 1.87 -4.42 0.31
N ALA A 23 1.63 -3.21 -0.23
CA ALA A 23 0.39 -2.48 0.04
C ALA A 23 -0.84 -3.26 -0.43
N ARG A 24 -0.78 -3.83 -1.63
CA ARG A 24 -1.90 -4.62 -2.16
C ARG A 24 -2.16 -5.86 -1.34
N ARG A 25 -1.11 -6.55 -0.90
CA ARG A 25 -1.24 -7.76 -0.10
C ARG A 25 -1.79 -7.46 1.30
N ALA A 26 -1.39 -6.33 1.86
CA ALA A 26 -1.96 -5.89 3.13
C ALA A 26 -3.44 -5.54 2.96
N GLY A 27 -3.79 -4.86 1.88
CA GLY A 27 -5.16 -4.46 1.61
C GLY A 27 -6.10 -5.62 1.32
N SER A 28 -5.59 -6.67 0.68
CA SER A 28 -6.39 -7.86 0.36
C SER A 28 -6.53 -8.82 1.54
N GLY A 29 -5.75 -8.60 2.61
CA GLY A 29 -5.72 -9.50 3.76
C GLY A 29 -4.76 -10.68 3.61
N GLU A 30 -4.06 -10.79 2.47
CA GLU A 30 -3.03 -11.82 2.28
C GLU A 30 -1.93 -11.67 3.32
N LEU A 31 -1.54 -10.41 3.61
CA LEU A 31 -0.65 -10.10 4.72
C LEU A 31 -1.50 -9.49 5.83
N THR A 32 -1.79 -10.28 6.84
CA THR A 32 -2.66 -9.83 7.94
C THR A 32 -1.93 -8.87 8.88
N ALA A 33 -2.70 -8.06 9.61
CA ALA A 33 -2.15 -7.18 10.63
C ALA A 33 -1.33 -7.98 11.64
N GLY A 34 -0.18 -7.46 12.00
CA GLY A 34 0.74 -8.15 12.91
C GLY A 34 1.74 -9.08 12.22
N THR A 35 1.60 -9.31 10.92
CA THR A 35 2.58 -10.12 10.18
C THR A 35 3.92 -9.41 10.17
N LYS A 36 4.97 -10.11 10.59
CA LYS A 36 6.31 -9.56 10.59
C LYS A 36 6.92 -9.60 9.19
N LEU A 37 7.44 -8.47 8.74
CA LEU A 37 8.15 -8.40 7.47
C LEU A 37 9.62 -8.78 7.65
N PRO A 38 10.28 -9.26 6.59
CA PRO A 38 11.73 -9.49 6.65
C PRO A 38 12.46 -8.17 6.89
N THR A 39 13.68 -8.26 7.42
CA THR A 39 14.49 -7.06 7.57
C THR A 39 14.83 -6.49 6.20
N VAL A 40 15.15 -5.18 6.17
CA VAL A 40 15.56 -4.51 4.93
C VAL A 40 16.72 -5.26 4.27
N ARG A 41 17.71 -5.64 5.06
CA ARG A 41 18.90 -6.34 4.53
C ARG A 41 18.55 -7.71 3.97
N ALA A 42 17.72 -8.46 4.69
CA ALA A 42 17.34 -9.81 4.25
C ALA A 42 16.55 -9.74 2.94
N LEU A 43 15.59 -8.83 2.85
CA LEU A 43 14.78 -8.69 1.65
C LEU A 43 15.59 -8.18 0.47
N ALA A 44 16.51 -7.23 0.71
CA ALA A 44 17.40 -6.73 -0.33
C ALA A 44 18.25 -7.86 -0.91
N ALA A 45 18.80 -8.71 -0.05
CA ALA A 45 19.60 -9.86 -0.49
C ALA A 45 18.76 -10.84 -1.30
N GLU A 46 17.55 -11.14 -0.84
CA GLU A 46 16.64 -12.07 -1.50
C GLU A 46 16.25 -11.59 -2.90
N LEU A 47 15.99 -10.30 -3.04
CA LEU A 47 15.52 -9.71 -4.30
C LEU A 47 16.67 -9.17 -5.16
N HIS A 48 17.90 -9.26 -4.70
CA HIS A 48 19.07 -8.70 -5.39
C HIS A 48 18.93 -7.20 -5.64
N LEU A 49 18.43 -6.47 -4.62
CA LEU A 49 18.27 -5.04 -4.67
C LEU A 49 19.24 -4.35 -3.71
N ALA A 50 19.47 -3.05 -3.95
CA ALA A 50 20.21 -2.25 -3.00
C ALA A 50 19.42 -2.10 -1.70
N VAL A 51 20.13 -2.08 -0.57
CA VAL A 51 19.50 -1.89 0.74
C VAL A 51 18.66 -0.62 0.77
N ASN A 52 19.17 0.47 0.19
CA ASN A 52 18.43 1.75 0.15
C ASN A 52 17.12 1.67 -0.61
N THR A 53 17.04 0.82 -1.63
CA THR A 53 15.82 0.62 -2.41
C THR A 53 14.72 0.01 -1.54
N VAL A 54 15.05 -1.04 -0.79
CA VAL A 54 14.11 -1.69 0.11
C VAL A 54 13.76 -0.75 1.28
N ALA A 55 14.75 -0.05 1.83
CA ALA A 55 14.53 0.90 2.91
C ALA A 55 13.55 2.00 2.50
N ARG A 56 13.68 2.50 1.28
CA ARG A 56 12.77 3.52 0.76
C ARG A 56 11.34 3.00 0.68
N ALA A 57 11.15 1.79 0.16
CA ALA A 57 9.82 1.18 0.09
C ALA A 57 9.20 1.05 1.48
N TYR A 58 9.98 0.58 2.46
CA TYR A 58 9.49 0.44 3.83
C TYR A 58 9.13 1.78 4.45
N ARG A 59 9.95 2.81 4.23
CA ARG A 59 9.65 4.15 4.77
C ARG A 59 8.33 4.71 4.21
N GLU A 60 8.09 4.51 2.92
CA GLU A 60 6.85 4.98 2.31
C GLU A 60 5.64 4.20 2.83
N LEU A 61 5.79 2.88 3.00
CA LEU A 61 4.73 2.07 3.61
C LEU A 61 4.43 2.50 5.05
N GLU A 62 5.45 2.84 5.81
CA GLU A 62 5.27 3.33 7.17
C GLU A 62 4.57 4.69 7.18
N SER A 63 4.98 5.58 6.28
CA SER A 63 4.34 6.89 6.13
C SER A 63 2.86 6.77 5.77
N ASP A 64 2.52 5.76 4.98
CA ASP A 64 1.13 5.51 4.56
C ASP A 64 0.32 4.71 5.60
N GLY A 65 0.94 4.30 6.69
CA GLY A 65 0.27 3.55 7.74
C GLY A 65 0.05 2.08 7.43
N VAL A 66 0.66 1.57 6.37
CA VAL A 66 0.55 0.15 6.00
C VAL A 66 1.39 -0.74 6.93
N VAL A 67 2.55 -0.24 7.33
CA VAL A 67 3.44 -0.95 8.24
C VAL A 67 3.80 -0.09 9.44
N VAL A 68 4.23 -0.73 10.51
CA VAL A 68 4.73 -0.07 11.71
C VAL A 68 6.06 -0.69 12.10
N THR A 69 7.03 0.15 12.46
CA THR A 69 8.32 -0.30 12.94
C THR A 69 8.34 -0.23 14.46
N GLU A 70 8.65 -1.34 15.10
CA GLU A 70 8.67 -1.46 16.56
C GLU A 70 10.10 -1.69 17.06
N GLY A 71 11.01 -0.80 16.70
CA GLY A 71 12.40 -0.84 17.13
C GLY A 71 13.07 -2.18 16.82
N ARG A 72 13.65 -2.81 17.83
CA ARG A 72 14.37 -4.07 17.68
C ARG A 72 13.46 -5.25 17.35
N ARG A 73 12.19 -5.12 17.59
CA ARG A 73 11.23 -6.20 17.30
C ARG A 73 11.02 -6.37 15.80
N GLY A 74 11.20 -5.32 15.03
CA GLY A 74 11.10 -5.37 13.57
C GLY A 74 9.97 -4.53 13.01
N THR A 75 9.65 -4.80 11.75
CA THR A 75 8.59 -4.11 11.02
C THR A 75 7.43 -5.08 10.79
N PHE A 76 6.23 -4.59 11.02
CA PHE A 76 5.01 -5.41 10.99
C PHE A 76 3.94 -4.74 10.15
N ILE A 77 3.05 -5.54 9.57
CA ILE A 77 1.85 -5.02 8.94
C ILE A 77 1.00 -4.36 10.03
N ALA A 78 0.67 -3.08 9.85
CA ALA A 78 0.03 -2.29 10.90
C ALA A 78 -1.48 -2.47 10.92
N MET A 79 -2.11 -2.48 9.73
CA MET A 79 -3.57 -2.55 9.66
C MET A 79 -4.01 -3.00 8.28
N VAL A 80 -5.29 -3.40 8.17
CA VAL A 80 -5.94 -3.57 6.88
C VAL A 80 -6.15 -2.18 6.28
N LEU A 81 -5.95 -2.03 4.97
CA LEU A 81 -6.08 -0.71 4.32
C LEU A 81 -7.43 -0.05 4.58
N GLY A 82 -8.50 -0.84 4.70
CA GLY A 82 -9.82 -0.30 5.01
C GLY A 82 -9.92 0.39 6.36
N ASP A 83 -8.97 0.14 7.26
CA ASP A 83 -8.93 0.76 8.58
C ASP A 83 -8.00 1.96 8.64
N SER A 84 -7.38 2.34 7.52
CA SER A 84 -6.50 3.50 7.48
C SER A 84 -7.26 4.77 7.80
N PRO A 85 -6.79 5.59 8.77
CA PRO A 85 -7.44 6.87 9.07
C PRO A 85 -7.49 7.78 7.85
N ASP A 86 -6.45 7.80 7.04
CA ASP A 86 -6.41 8.65 5.84
C ASP A 86 -7.41 8.18 4.79
N ALA A 87 -7.50 6.88 4.56
CA ALA A 87 -8.46 6.33 3.61
C ALA A 87 -9.90 6.56 4.09
N THR A 88 -10.14 6.37 5.38
CA THR A 88 -11.46 6.60 5.98
C THR A 88 -11.86 8.07 5.86
N ALA A 89 -10.94 8.98 6.16
CA ALA A 89 -11.20 10.41 6.06
C ALA A 89 -11.49 10.82 4.62
N ALA A 90 -10.72 10.31 3.66
CA ALA A 90 -10.92 10.60 2.24
C ALA A 90 -12.29 10.09 1.76
N ALA A 91 -12.65 8.87 2.18
CA ALA A 91 -13.95 8.29 1.82
C ALA A 91 -15.11 9.10 2.39
N SER A 92 -15.00 9.52 3.65
CA SER A 92 -16.03 10.33 4.30
C SER A 92 -16.20 11.68 3.60
N GLN A 93 -15.10 12.32 3.24
CA GLN A 93 -15.13 13.61 2.56
C GLN A 93 -15.75 13.47 1.17
N TYR A 94 -15.40 12.42 0.44
CA TYR A 94 -15.97 12.16 -0.88
C TYR A 94 -17.47 11.89 -0.77
N ALA A 95 -17.88 11.07 0.19
CA ALA A 95 -19.31 10.76 0.40
C ALA A 95 -20.10 12.02 0.69
N ALA A 96 -19.58 12.90 1.54
CA ALA A 96 -20.27 14.17 1.87
C ALA A 96 -20.40 15.06 0.62
N THR A 97 -19.36 15.15 -0.18
CA THR A 97 -19.37 15.93 -1.43
C THR A 97 -20.37 15.34 -2.42
N ALA A 98 -20.37 14.02 -2.58
CA ALA A 98 -21.29 13.34 -3.49
C ALA A 98 -22.75 13.57 -3.10
N ARG A 99 -23.07 13.49 -1.81
CA ARG A 99 -24.42 13.76 -1.31
C ARG A 99 -24.82 15.20 -1.58
N ARG A 100 -23.94 16.15 -1.35
CA ARG A 100 -24.20 17.56 -1.61
C ARG A 100 -24.50 17.82 -3.07
N LEU A 101 -23.86 17.08 -3.97
CA LEU A 101 -24.05 17.21 -5.40
C LEU A 101 -25.24 16.38 -5.91
N GLY A 102 -25.94 15.67 -5.03
CA GLY A 102 -27.12 14.89 -5.40
C GLY A 102 -26.83 13.55 -6.05
N LEU A 103 -25.61 13.03 -5.92
CA LEU A 103 -25.27 11.73 -6.48
C LEU A 103 -25.85 10.59 -5.66
N THR A 104 -26.26 9.51 -6.35
CA THR A 104 -26.61 8.26 -5.68
C THR A 104 -25.31 7.51 -5.34
N LEU A 105 -25.42 6.52 -4.46
CA LEU A 105 -24.28 5.67 -4.12
C LEU A 105 -23.72 5.00 -5.38
N ALA A 106 -24.57 4.50 -6.26
CA ALA A 106 -24.14 3.86 -7.50
C ALA A 106 -23.36 4.82 -8.40
N GLU A 107 -23.84 6.05 -8.51
CA GLU A 107 -23.15 7.07 -9.31
C GLU A 107 -21.80 7.44 -8.70
N ALA A 108 -21.76 7.62 -7.38
CA ALA A 108 -20.53 7.94 -6.67
C ALA A 108 -19.50 6.81 -6.79
N THR A 109 -19.94 5.57 -6.70
CA THR A 109 -19.08 4.40 -6.84
C THR A 109 -18.51 4.30 -8.26
N ARG A 110 -19.31 4.58 -9.27
CA ARG A 110 -18.83 4.58 -10.65
C ARG A 110 -17.73 5.61 -10.89
N LEU A 111 -17.84 6.77 -10.26
CA LEU A 111 -16.79 7.79 -10.37
C LEU A 111 -15.48 7.33 -9.73
N VAL A 112 -15.57 6.64 -8.59
CA VAL A 112 -14.38 6.07 -7.95
C VAL A 112 -13.75 5.02 -8.86
N ASP A 113 -14.55 4.12 -9.44
CA ASP A 113 -14.05 3.09 -10.36
C ASP A 113 -13.32 3.71 -11.55
N ARG A 114 -13.90 4.77 -12.12
CA ARG A 114 -13.27 5.46 -13.24
C ARG A 114 -11.94 6.10 -12.85
N ALA A 115 -11.92 6.78 -11.71
CA ALA A 115 -10.71 7.43 -11.22
C ALA A 115 -9.62 6.40 -10.92
N TRP A 116 -10.01 5.25 -10.38
CA TRP A 116 -9.08 4.16 -10.09
C TRP A 116 -8.41 3.66 -11.35
N GLY A 117 -9.19 3.41 -12.38
CA GLY A 117 -8.66 2.95 -13.67
C GLY A 117 -7.70 3.94 -14.32
N GLN A 118 -7.94 5.24 -14.17
CA GLN A 118 -7.05 6.27 -14.69
C GLN A 118 -5.74 6.36 -13.91
N SER A 119 -5.79 6.11 -12.61
CA SER A 119 -4.62 6.19 -11.73
C SER A 119 -3.61 5.07 -11.96
N THR A 120 -4.04 3.95 -12.54
CA THR A 120 -3.18 2.79 -12.76
C THR A 120 -2.43 2.81 -14.09
N ARG A 121 -2.56 3.84 -14.86
CA ARG A 121 -1.92 3.96 -16.18
C ARG A 121 -0.62 4.72 -16.11
#